data_af1916734a83f5d5b208e892ecf0b58f
#
_entry.id   af1916734a83f5d5b208e892ecf0b58f
#
_cell.length_a   1.000
_cell.length_b   1.000
_cell.length_c   1.000
_cell.angle_alpha   90.00
_cell.angle_beta   90.00
_cell.angle_gamma   90.00
#
_symmetry.space_group_name_H-M   'P 1'
#
loop_
_entity.id
_entity.type
_entity.pdbx_description
1 polymer ?
#
loop_
_entity_poly.entity_id
_entity_poly.type
_entity_poly.pdbx_seq_one_letter_code
_entity_poly.pdbx_strand_id
1 'polypeptide(L)'
;MLRLAIAAKQPLATELLSTARTYATATPLGLDNTAENNLQTETNRLSKTFAKFWDKVTLDRSKNEITVYLDNKPIRTPLGNPLTVSNDRQFLALMLHNEWANLPNLSIKPHSLPLTSVVSRCIDLEMTGKPECDPELVAKVGGDRDKISNDLLRYLDTDTLLCFSPRAEYEGSLRAAQDKLYLPIIESMRALLSQYSSEPVSLQILDADVHGLRGNAQTEQTRAAARRYLDTLSLWDFAVFEKTVLTTKSFICAAMLLHNKCASGASCMQLTMEEIAQAATLETIYQVERWGEVEDTHDVDKRDIRRNVTAAAIVAYKE
;
A
#
# COMPACT_ATOMS: atom_id res chain seq x y z
N MET A 1 37.60 71.51 47.79
CA MET A 1 36.70 71.44 46.63
C MET A 1 36.93 70.09 45.96
N LEU A 2 36.02 69.16 46.22
CA LEU A 2 36.08 67.81 45.66
C LEU A 2 35.44 67.81 44.21
N ARG A 3 36.16 67.30 43.23
CA ARG A 3 35.61 66.98 41.95
C ARG A 3 35.37 65.47 41.89
N LEU A 4 34.12 65.06 41.85
CA LEU A 4 33.70 63.70 41.55
C LEU A 4 33.90 63.42 40.08
N ALA A 5 34.66 62.37 39.74
CA ALA A 5 34.75 61.80 38.42
C ALA A 5 33.63 60.80 38.27
N ILE A 6 32.73 61.07 37.29
CA ILE A 6 31.68 60.15 36.92
C ILE A 6 32.29 59.16 35.90
N ALA A 7 32.42 57.91 36.28
CA ALA A 7 32.83 56.84 35.42
C ALA A 7 31.60 56.40 34.50
N ALA A 8 31.73 56.61 33.24
CA ALA A 8 30.76 56.13 32.27
C ALA A 8 30.81 54.60 32.15
N LYS A 9 29.72 53.95 32.51
CA LYS A 9 29.50 52.51 32.23
C LYS A 9 29.23 52.33 30.74
N GLN A 10 30.11 51.58 30.07
CA GLN A 10 29.84 51.05 28.76
C GLN A 10 28.71 49.98 28.82
N PRO A 11 27.78 49.91 27.89
CA PRO A 11 26.82 48.83 27.83
C PRO A 11 27.51 47.58 27.29
N LEU A 12 27.42 46.50 28.05
CA LEU A 12 27.71 45.15 27.60
C LEU A 12 26.77 44.81 26.46
N ALA A 13 27.30 44.70 25.26
CA ALA A 13 26.61 44.10 24.14
C ALA A 13 26.40 42.62 24.45
N THR A 14 25.17 42.25 24.79
CA THR A 14 24.74 40.88 24.87
C THR A 14 24.63 40.37 23.41
N GLU A 15 25.63 39.64 22.94
CA GLU A 15 25.51 38.87 21.75
C GLU A 15 24.41 37.80 21.96
N LEU A 16 23.23 38.06 21.44
CA LEU A 16 22.22 37.06 21.23
C LEU A 16 22.77 36.11 20.17
N LEU A 17 23.45 35.06 20.59
CA LEU A 17 23.66 33.87 19.78
C LEU A 17 22.28 33.31 19.43
N SER A 18 21.77 33.74 18.26
CA SER A 18 20.71 33.08 17.56
C SER A 18 21.22 31.67 17.22
N THR A 19 20.95 30.70 18.09
CA THR A 19 20.99 29.31 17.72
C THR A 19 19.87 29.12 16.71
N ALA A 20 20.18 29.37 15.44
CA ALA A 20 19.39 28.83 14.35
C ALA A 20 19.37 27.32 14.56
N ARG A 21 18.27 26.80 15.13
CA ARG A 21 17.94 25.40 15.00
C ARG A 21 17.85 25.13 13.51
N THR A 22 18.91 24.60 12.96
CA THR A 22 18.83 23.86 11.71
C THR A 22 17.86 22.73 12.02
N TYR A 23 16.61 22.91 11.63
CA TYR A 23 15.74 21.76 11.43
C TYR A 23 16.51 20.91 10.44
N ALA A 24 17.07 19.81 10.94
CA ALA A 24 17.47 18.75 10.06
C ALA A 24 16.28 18.57 9.14
N THR A 25 16.49 18.77 7.85
CA THR A 25 15.55 18.31 6.84
C THR A 25 15.46 16.82 7.09
N ALA A 26 14.46 16.43 7.86
CA ALA A 26 14.10 15.03 7.99
C ALA A 26 13.95 14.58 6.55
N THR A 27 14.86 13.75 6.10
CA THR A 27 14.59 12.89 4.95
C THR A 27 13.20 12.31 5.24
N PRO A 28 12.22 12.49 4.35
CA PRO A 28 10.89 11.99 4.61
C PRO A 28 11.05 10.56 5.09
N LEU A 29 10.59 10.29 6.32
CA LEU A 29 10.45 8.95 6.85
C LEU A 29 9.52 8.24 5.89
N GLY A 30 10.08 7.35 5.05
CA GLY A 30 9.30 6.69 4.02
C GLY A 30 9.78 6.93 2.62
N LEU A 31 11.07 7.18 2.38
CA LEU A 31 11.70 6.67 1.17
C LEU A 31 11.69 5.14 1.31
N ASP A 32 10.48 4.63 1.19
CA ASP A 32 10.24 3.22 0.99
C ASP A 32 10.92 2.87 -0.33
N ASN A 33 12.05 2.17 -0.25
CA ASN A 33 12.75 1.61 -1.40
C ASN A 33 12.00 0.40 -1.97
N THR A 34 10.69 0.29 -1.66
CA THR A 34 9.82 -0.70 -2.29
C THR A 34 9.64 -0.40 -3.77
N ALA A 35 9.25 -1.41 -4.51
CA ALA A 35 8.96 -1.32 -5.94
C ALA A 35 8.03 -0.16 -6.32
N GLU A 36 7.13 0.26 -5.42
CA GLU A 36 6.20 1.38 -5.64
C GLU A 36 6.92 2.73 -5.71
N ASN A 37 8.00 2.93 -4.96
CA ASN A 37 8.84 4.12 -5.04
C ASN A 37 9.92 4.03 -6.12
N ASN A 38 10.38 2.83 -6.46
CA ASN A 38 11.26 2.60 -7.60
C ASN A 38 10.53 2.70 -8.95
N LEU A 39 9.20 2.57 -8.98
CA LEU A 39 8.34 2.97 -10.09
C LEU A 39 8.36 4.51 -10.35
N GLN A 40 9.08 5.26 -9.53
CA GLN A 40 9.27 6.71 -9.74
C GLN A 40 10.01 7.06 -11.02
N THR A 41 10.59 6.12 -11.74
CA THR A 41 11.52 6.50 -12.80
C THR A 41 10.85 6.95 -14.08
N GLU A 42 9.82 6.27 -14.59
CA GLU A 42 9.20 6.67 -15.87
C GLU A 42 7.79 7.25 -15.68
N THR A 43 6.99 6.66 -14.80
CA THR A 43 5.61 7.13 -14.56
C THR A 43 5.60 8.49 -13.89
N ASN A 44 6.54 8.79 -12.98
CA ASN A 44 6.68 10.10 -12.35
C ASN A 44 7.31 11.16 -13.27
N ARG A 45 8.16 10.77 -14.22
CA ARG A 45 8.60 11.68 -15.28
C ARG A 45 7.44 12.07 -16.20
N LEU A 46 6.60 11.10 -16.52
CA LEU A 46 5.37 11.32 -17.29
C LEU A 46 4.35 12.18 -16.51
N SER A 47 4.20 11.97 -15.20
CA SER A 47 3.23 12.72 -14.39
C SER A 47 3.54 14.21 -14.24
N LYS A 48 4.78 14.61 -14.37
CA LYS A 48 5.19 16.03 -14.25
C LYS A 48 4.92 16.89 -15.48
N THR A 49 4.64 16.30 -16.65
CA THR A 49 4.75 17.02 -17.92
C THR A 49 3.52 16.89 -18.84
N PHE A 50 2.54 16.04 -18.57
CA PHE A 50 1.50 15.76 -19.57
C PHE A 50 0.11 16.30 -19.22
N ALA A 51 -0.33 17.25 -20.05
CA ALA A 51 -1.74 17.42 -20.37
C ALA A 51 -2.21 16.23 -21.23
N LYS A 52 -3.49 15.87 -21.16
CA LYS A 52 -4.11 14.88 -22.04
C LYS A 52 -3.79 15.23 -23.49
N PHE A 53 -3.10 14.32 -24.20
CA PHE A 53 -2.64 14.52 -25.58
C PHE A 53 -3.35 13.61 -26.58
N TRP A 54 -4.31 12.80 -26.12
CA TRP A 54 -5.12 11.90 -26.94
C TRP A 54 -6.58 12.35 -26.96
N ASP A 55 -7.24 12.05 -28.08
CA ASP A 55 -8.66 12.36 -28.28
C ASP A 55 -9.54 11.14 -27.97
N LYS A 56 -9.08 9.94 -28.29
CA LYS A 56 -9.86 8.71 -28.21
C LYS A 56 -9.13 7.60 -27.46
N VAL A 57 -9.87 6.90 -26.61
CA VAL A 57 -9.43 5.64 -26.00
C VAL A 57 -10.17 4.51 -26.70
N THR A 58 -9.47 3.44 -27.07
CA THR A 58 -10.06 2.28 -27.75
C THR A 58 -9.52 0.98 -27.17
N LEU A 59 -10.31 -0.09 -27.30
CA LEU A 59 -9.91 -1.44 -26.97
C LEU A 59 -9.71 -2.22 -28.26
N ASP A 60 -8.49 -2.71 -28.47
CA ASP A 60 -8.18 -3.64 -29.53
C ASP A 60 -8.29 -5.07 -29.00
N ARG A 61 -9.13 -5.88 -29.64
CA ARG A 61 -9.42 -7.26 -29.22
C ARG A 61 -8.78 -8.22 -30.20
N SER A 62 -7.71 -8.87 -29.78
CA SER A 62 -7.13 -10.01 -30.45
C SER A 62 -7.79 -11.32 -30.00
N LYS A 63 -7.32 -12.48 -30.52
CA LYS A 63 -7.92 -13.77 -30.18
C LYS A 63 -7.91 -14.09 -28.68
N ASN A 64 -6.88 -13.67 -27.95
CA ASN A 64 -6.69 -14.05 -26.55
C ASN A 64 -6.52 -12.86 -25.62
N GLU A 65 -6.39 -11.64 -26.13
CA GLU A 65 -5.96 -10.46 -25.38
C GLU A 65 -6.74 -9.22 -25.78
N ILE A 66 -6.91 -8.31 -24.84
CA ILE A 66 -7.49 -6.99 -25.03
C ILE A 66 -6.46 -5.95 -24.65
N THR A 67 -6.06 -5.12 -25.60
CA THR A 67 -5.06 -4.05 -25.41
C THR A 67 -5.74 -2.68 -25.39
N VAL A 68 -5.32 -1.81 -24.50
CA VAL A 68 -5.84 -0.43 -24.40
C VAL A 68 -4.98 0.51 -25.23
N TYR A 69 -5.64 1.29 -26.11
CA TYR A 69 -5.01 2.24 -27.02
C TYR A 69 -5.45 3.67 -26.72
N LEU A 70 -4.50 4.58 -26.81
CA LEU A 70 -4.73 6.02 -26.90
C LEU A 70 -4.54 6.42 -28.36
N ASP A 71 -5.62 6.82 -29.04
CA ASP A 71 -5.68 7.00 -30.49
C ASP A 71 -5.19 5.72 -31.20
N ASN A 72 -4.00 5.75 -31.78
CA ASN A 72 -3.41 4.64 -32.53
C ASN A 72 -2.21 4.01 -31.80
N LYS A 73 -1.96 4.34 -30.55
CA LYS A 73 -0.79 3.86 -29.79
C LYS A 73 -1.22 3.05 -28.56
N PRO A 74 -0.68 1.84 -28.37
CA PRO A 74 -0.96 1.08 -27.16
C PRO A 74 -0.37 1.81 -25.94
N ILE A 75 -1.13 1.82 -24.86
CA ILE A 75 -0.60 2.25 -23.54
C ILE A 75 0.51 1.28 -23.15
N ARG A 76 1.55 1.79 -22.52
CA ARG A 76 2.69 0.98 -22.07
C ARG A 76 2.87 1.05 -20.57
N THR A 77 3.30 -0.08 -20.01
CA THR A 77 3.73 -0.19 -18.60
C THR A 77 5.05 0.56 -18.40
N PRO A 78 5.47 0.78 -17.14
CA PRO A 78 6.79 1.37 -16.84
C PRO A 78 7.98 0.65 -17.47
N LEU A 79 7.91 -0.66 -17.68
CA LEU A 79 8.95 -1.43 -18.39
C LEU A 79 8.78 -1.42 -19.91
N GLY A 80 7.75 -0.73 -20.44
CA GLY A 80 7.52 -0.59 -21.88
C GLY A 80 6.64 -1.69 -22.49
N ASN A 81 6.10 -2.60 -21.69
CA ASN A 81 5.17 -3.62 -22.16
C ASN A 81 3.81 -3.01 -22.52
N PRO A 82 3.08 -3.53 -23.52
CA PRO A 82 1.73 -3.05 -23.80
C PRO A 82 0.79 -3.35 -22.65
N LEU A 83 -0.13 -2.40 -22.34
CA LEU A 83 -1.17 -2.60 -21.32
C LEU A 83 -2.25 -3.50 -21.86
N THR A 84 -2.09 -4.80 -21.64
CA THR A 84 -2.90 -5.88 -22.21
C THR A 84 -3.45 -6.75 -21.11
N VAL A 85 -4.71 -7.13 -21.22
CA VAL A 85 -5.38 -8.07 -20.32
C VAL A 85 -5.94 -9.25 -21.13
N SER A 86 -6.06 -10.41 -20.50
CA SER A 86 -6.61 -11.60 -21.14
C SER A 86 -8.14 -11.45 -21.38
N ASN A 87 -8.68 -12.21 -22.33
CA ASN A 87 -10.10 -12.14 -22.69
C ASN A 87 -11.06 -12.58 -21.58
N ASP A 88 -10.59 -13.28 -20.55
CA ASP A 88 -11.33 -13.63 -19.34
C ASP A 88 -11.42 -12.46 -18.32
N ARG A 89 -11.01 -11.26 -18.73
CA ARG A 89 -11.01 -10.02 -17.93
C ARG A 89 -11.66 -8.86 -18.72
N GLN A 90 -12.77 -9.11 -19.40
CA GLN A 90 -13.43 -8.09 -20.22
C GLN A 90 -13.90 -6.90 -19.40
N PHE A 91 -14.43 -7.15 -18.19
CA PHE A 91 -14.84 -6.10 -17.27
C PHE A 91 -13.65 -5.21 -16.90
N LEU A 92 -12.50 -5.80 -16.58
CA LEU A 92 -11.28 -5.05 -16.28
C LEU A 92 -10.83 -4.19 -17.47
N ALA A 93 -10.88 -4.73 -18.70
CA ALA A 93 -10.55 -3.96 -19.90
C ALA A 93 -11.48 -2.75 -20.08
N LEU A 94 -12.80 -2.91 -19.85
CA LEU A 94 -13.76 -1.81 -19.87
C LEU A 94 -13.49 -0.78 -18.77
N MET A 95 -13.13 -1.21 -17.58
CA MET A 95 -12.78 -0.31 -16.46
C MET A 95 -11.50 0.47 -16.75
N LEU A 96 -10.46 -0.16 -17.33
CA LEU A 96 -9.25 0.51 -17.80
C LEU A 96 -9.55 1.54 -18.90
N HIS A 97 -10.37 1.18 -19.88
CA HIS A 97 -10.84 2.11 -20.90
C HIS A 97 -11.52 3.33 -20.26
N ASN A 98 -12.43 3.09 -19.31
CA ASN A 98 -13.17 4.15 -18.63
C ASN A 98 -12.24 5.04 -17.77
N GLU A 99 -11.24 4.46 -17.10
CA GLU A 99 -10.23 5.18 -16.33
C GLU A 99 -9.49 6.20 -17.21
N TRP A 100 -9.04 5.80 -18.41
CA TRP A 100 -8.33 6.66 -19.35
C TRP A 100 -9.24 7.64 -20.11
N ALA A 101 -10.45 7.23 -20.45
CA ALA A 101 -11.42 8.08 -21.17
C ALA A 101 -11.86 9.27 -20.32
N ASN A 102 -12.04 9.07 -19.00
CA ASN A 102 -12.55 10.08 -18.07
C ASN A 102 -11.46 10.90 -17.38
N LEU A 103 -10.20 10.74 -17.75
CA LEU A 103 -9.15 11.61 -17.22
C LEU A 103 -9.45 13.07 -17.58
N PRO A 104 -9.33 13.99 -16.62
CA PRO A 104 -9.50 15.42 -16.89
C PRO A 104 -8.40 15.92 -17.84
N ASN A 105 -8.66 17.02 -18.55
CA ASN A 105 -7.68 17.69 -19.44
C ASN A 105 -6.48 18.31 -18.69
N LEU A 106 -6.33 17.99 -17.41
CA LEU A 106 -5.24 18.41 -16.53
C LEU A 106 -4.11 17.36 -16.53
N SER A 107 -2.96 17.73 -15.98
CA SER A 107 -1.83 16.83 -15.83
C SER A 107 -2.24 15.49 -15.18
N ILE A 108 -1.85 14.39 -15.79
CA ILE A 108 -2.08 13.06 -15.24
C ILE A 108 -1.27 12.91 -13.96
N LYS A 109 -1.94 12.57 -12.88
CA LYS A 109 -1.32 12.27 -11.60
C LYS A 109 -1.35 10.77 -11.34
N PRO A 110 -0.34 10.16 -10.71
CA PRO A 110 -0.29 8.71 -10.46
C PRO A 110 -1.54 8.17 -9.76
N HIS A 111 -2.09 8.94 -8.80
CA HIS A 111 -3.30 8.58 -8.09
C HIS A 111 -4.58 8.61 -8.94
N SER A 112 -4.53 9.15 -10.16
CA SER A 112 -5.67 9.19 -11.08
C SER A 112 -5.86 7.89 -11.87
N LEU A 113 -4.89 6.98 -11.81
CA LEU A 113 -4.82 5.74 -12.59
C LEU A 113 -4.61 4.49 -11.69
N PRO A 114 -5.47 4.25 -10.69
CA PRO A 114 -5.26 3.16 -9.75
C PRO A 114 -5.32 1.78 -10.40
N LEU A 115 -6.24 1.54 -11.34
CA LEU A 115 -6.34 0.26 -12.07
C LEU A 115 -5.13 0.05 -12.97
N THR A 116 -4.76 1.07 -13.75
CA THR A 116 -3.58 1.02 -14.61
C THR A 116 -2.31 0.73 -13.82
N SER A 117 -2.16 1.32 -12.63
CA SER A 117 -1.03 1.08 -11.74
C SER A 117 -0.90 -0.40 -11.35
N VAL A 118 -2.00 -1.02 -10.89
CA VAL A 118 -2.00 -2.44 -10.49
C VAL A 118 -1.79 -3.36 -11.69
N VAL A 119 -2.50 -3.11 -12.80
CA VAL A 119 -2.37 -3.93 -14.01
C VAL A 119 -0.96 -3.85 -14.61
N SER A 120 -0.37 -2.65 -14.65
CA SER A 120 1.02 -2.49 -15.10
C SER A 120 1.97 -3.33 -14.24
N ARG A 121 1.76 -3.32 -12.92
CA ARG A 121 2.55 -4.14 -11.99
C ARG A 121 2.39 -5.63 -12.27
N CYS A 122 1.16 -6.10 -12.53
CA CYS A 122 0.91 -7.49 -12.89
C CYS A 122 1.67 -7.90 -14.14
N ILE A 123 1.58 -7.10 -15.21
CA ILE A 123 2.23 -7.37 -16.50
C ILE A 123 3.76 -7.36 -16.32
N ASP A 124 4.30 -6.36 -15.65
CA ASP A 124 5.74 -6.21 -15.48
C ASP A 124 6.33 -7.35 -14.64
N LEU A 125 5.62 -7.82 -13.60
CA LEU A 125 6.02 -9.01 -12.84
C LEU A 125 5.94 -10.30 -13.67
N GLU A 126 4.94 -10.46 -14.54
CA GLU A 126 4.90 -11.60 -15.46
C GLU A 126 6.07 -11.61 -16.45
N MET A 127 6.44 -10.44 -16.95
CA MET A 127 7.56 -10.32 -17.88
C MET A 127 8.90 -10.55 -17.20
N THR A 128 9.10 -10.04 -15.99
CA THR A 128 10.34 -10.21 -15.24
C THR A 128 10.47 -11.58 -14.56
N GLY A 129 9.36 -12.29 -14.36
CA GLY A 129 9.34 -13.65 -13.82
C GLY A 129 9.80 -14.72 -14.80
N LYS A 130 10.09 -14.38 -16.07
CA LYS A 130 10.61 -15.32 -17.08
C LYS A 130 12.09 -15.59 -16.83
N PRO A 131 12.57 -16.85 -17.01
CA PRO A 131 13.96 -17.22 -16.72
C PRO A 131 15.02 -16.45 -17.52
N GLU A 132 14.65 -15.93 -18.70
CA GLU A 132 15.55 -15.23 -19.62
C GLU A 132 15.50 -13.69 -19.43
N CYS A 133 14.86 -13.20 -18.36
CA CYS A 133 14.71 -11.77 -18.16
C CYS A 133 16.04 -11.10 -17.76
N ASP A 134 16.24 -9.90 -18.30
CA ASP A 134 17.39 -9.07 -17.96
C ASP A 134 17.37 -8.72 -16.45
N PRO A 135 18.47 -8.99 -15.71
CA PRO A 135 18.60 -8.64 -14.29
C PRO A 135 18.36 -7.16 -13.98
N GLU A 136 18.64 -6.24 -14.92
CA GLU A 136 18.31 -4.83 -14.73
C GLU A 136 16.81 -4.57 -14.67
N LEU A 137 16.02 -5.28 -15.47
CA LEU A 137 14.56 -5.17 -15.45
C LEU A 137 13.99 -5.75 -14.15
N VAL A 138 14.56 -6.88 -13.69
CA VAL A 138 14.20 -7.47 -12.38
C VAL A 138 14.51 -6.48 -11.25
N ALA A 139 15.66 -5.81 -11.28
CA ALA A 139 16.00 -4.79 -10.30
C ALA A 139 15.03 -3.59 -10.33
N LYS A 140 14.58 -3.17 -11.51
CA LYS A 140 13.60 -2.06 -11.69
C LYS A 140 12.23 -2.37 -11.09
N VAL A 141 11.81 -3.63 -11.05
CA VAL A 141 10.56 -4.05 -10.38
C VAL A 141 10.74 -4.35 -8.89
N GLY A 142 11.91 -4.07 -8.32
CA GLY A 142 12.17 -4.24 -6.89
C GLY A 142 12.81 -5.57 -6.51
N GLY A 143 13.08 -6.44 -7.48
CA GLY A 143 13.73 -7.72 -7.31
C GLY A 143 12.89 -8.89 -7.86
N ASP A 144 13.37 -10.09 -7.61
CA ASP A 144 12.63 -11.31 -7.91
C ASP A 144 11.51 -11.57 -6.90
N ARG A 145 10.71 -12.60 -7.17
CA ARG A 145 9.59 -12.99 -6.30
C ARG A 145 10.04 -13.28 -4.87
N ASP A 146 11.21 -13.86 -4.70
CA ASP A 146 11.76 -14.24 -3.38
C ASP A 146 12.05 -13.00 -2.55
N LYS A 147 12.70 -12.02 -3.14
CA LYS A 147 12.99 -10.75 -2.48
C LYS A 147 11.70 -10.00 -2.11
N ILE A 148 10.78 -9.85 -3.07
CA ILE A 148 9.50 -9.19 -2.83
C ILE A 148 8.70 -9.91 -1.73
N SER A 149 8.65 -11.25 -1.75
CA SER A 149 7.99 -12.03 -0.70
C SER A 149 8.61 -11.81 0.68
N ASN A 150 9.95 -11.75 0.78
CA ASN A 150 10.64 -11.47 2.04
C ASN A 150 10.32 -10.06 2.56
N ASP A 151 10.23 -9.07 1.67
CA ASP A 151 9.85 -7.71 2.04
C ASP A 151 8.39 -7.66 2.52
N LEU A 152 7.47 -8.38 1.88
CA LEU A 152 6.06 -8.48 2.29
C LEU A 152 5.87 -9.19 3.64
N LEU A 153 6.67 -10.24 3.92
CA LEU A 153 6.63 -10.95 5.20
C LEU A 153 6.98 -10.06 6.41
N ARG A 154 7.73 -8.99 6.21
CA ARG A 154 8.03 -8.03 7.28
C ARG A 154 6.79 -7.29 7.78
N TYR A 155 5.79 -7.09 6.90
CA TYR A 155 4.52 -6.47 7.30
C TYR A 155 3.71 -7.36 8.24
N LEU A 156 3.93 -8.68 8.25
CA LEU A 156 3.24 -9.58 9.18
C LEU A 156 3.71 -9.40 10.63
N ASP A 157 4.95 -8.97 10.85
CA ASP A 157 5.49 -8.73 12.18
C ASP A 157 4.81 -7.51 12.85
N THR A 158 4.52 -6.48 12.06
CA THR A 158 3.93 -5.21 12.52
C THR A 158 2.61 -4.91 11.80
N ASP A 159 1.84 -5.96 11.51
CA ASP A 159 0.56 -5.83 10.82
C ASP A 159 -0.39 -4.91 11.60
N THR A 160 -1.04 -4.00 10.89
CA THR A 160 -1.99 -3.06 11.48
C THR A 160 -3.05 -3.76 12.33
N LEU A 161 -3.51 -4.95 11.91
CA LEU A 161 -4.52 -5.72 12.64
C LEU A 161 -3.96 -6.51 13.83
N LEU A 162 -2.64 -6.62 13.96
CA LEU A 162 -1.99 -7.29 15.08
C LEU A 162 -1.50 -6.32 16.16
N CYS A 163 -1.69 -5.01 15.97
CA CYS A 163 -1.33 -3.98 16.94
C CYS A 163 -2.58 -3.49 17.67
N PHE A 164 -2.66 -3.76 18.98
CA PHE A 164 -3.80 -3.40 19.81
C PHE A 164 -3.46 -2.24 20.73
N SER A 165 -4.32 -1.22 20.73
CA SER A 165 -4.19 -0.02 21.54
C SER A 165 -4.38 -0.32 23.03
N PRO A 166 -3.79 0.50 23.93
CA PRO A 166 -4.04 0.40 25.38
C PRO A 166 -5.52 0.59 25.70
N ARG A 167 -6.01 -0.17 26.69
CA ARG A 167 -7.42 -0.07 27.16
C ARG A 167 -7.72 1.29 27.81
N ALA A 168 -6.70 2.02 28.25
CA ALA A 168 -6.85 3.36 28.82
C ALA A 168 -7.10 4.44 27.76
N GLU A 169 -6.71 4.20 26.52
CA GLU A 169 -6.90 5.16 25.44
C GLU A 169 -8.36 5.15 24.95
N TYR A 170 -8.84 6.32 24.52
CA TYR A 170 -10.22 6.53 24.04
C TYR A 170 -11.29 5.91 24.97
N GLU A 171 -11.02 5.93 26.30
CA GLU A 171 -11.94 5.34 27.29
C GLU A 171 -12.28 3.87 27.03
N GLY A 172 -11.37 3.14 26.37
CA GLY A 172 -11.50 1.75 26.00
C GLY A 172 -12.30 1.49 24.72
N SER A 173 -12.86 2.51 24.10
CA SER A 173 -13.74 2.36 22.93
C SER A 173 -12.99 1.88 21.68
N LEU A 174 -11.78 2.40 21.43
CA LEU A 174 -10.94 1.93 20.33
C LEU A 174 -10.58 0.45 20.51
N ARG A 175 -10.13 0.07 21.72
CA ARG A 175 -9.79 -1.32 22.00
C ARG A 175 -10.98 -2.26 21.84
N ALA A 176 -12.17 -1.86 22.30
CA ALA A 176 -13.38 -2.64 22.11
C ALA A 176 -13.74 -2.80 20.61
N ALA A 177 -13.53 -1.75 19.81
CA ALA A 177 -13.72 -1.81 18.36
C ALA A 177 -12.67 -2.71 17.68
N GLN A 178 -11.41 -2.64 18.10
CA GLN A 178 -10.35 -3.56 17.63
C GLN A 178 -10.69 -5.01 18.00
N ASP A 179 -11.04 -5.30 19.24
CA ASP A 179 -11.42 -6.65 19.68
C ASP A 179 -12.58 -7.19 18.81
N LYS A 180 -13.61 -6.38 18.57
CA LYS A 180 -14.77 -6.76 17.76
C LYS A 180 -14.45 -7.02 16.30
N LEU A 181 -13.61 -6.15 15.69
CA LEU A 181 -13.32 -6.21 14.26
C LEU A 181 -12.12 -7.12 13.95
N TYR A 182 -11.04 -7.02 14.71
CA TYR A 182 -9.77 -7.69 14.38
C TYR A 182 -9.77 -9.16 14.79
N LEU A 183 -10.29 -9.53 15.96
CA LEU A 183 -10.19 -10.91 16.44
C LEU A 183 -10.82 -11.94 15.47
N PRO A 184 -12.02 -11.72 14.89
CA PRO A 184 -12.57 -12.64 13.90
C PRO A 184 -11.71 -12.74 12.63
N ILE A 185 -11.13 -11.62 12.18
CA ILE A 185 -10.25 -11.56 10.99
C ILE A 185 -8.95 -12.33 11.27
N ILE A 186 -8.35 -12.10 12.44
CA ILE A 186 -7.12 -12.80 12.89
C ILE A 186 -7.36 -14.31 12.96
N GLU A 187 -8.51 -14.74 13.48
CA GLU A 187 -8.89 -16.15 13.54
C GLU A 187 -9.03 -16.76 12.14
N SER A 188 -9.68 -16.05 11.21
CA SER A 188 -9.78 -16.47 9.81
C SER A 188 -8.41 -16.57 9.15
N MET A 189 -7.52 -15.60 9.41
CA MET A 189 -6.15 -15.62 8.91
C MET A 189 -5.35 -16.79 9.49
N ARG A 190 -5.50 -17.06 10.79
CA ARG A 190 -4.87 -18.21 11.44
C ARG A 190 -5.31 -19.53 10.81
N ALA A 191 -6.60 -19.69 10.57
CA ALA A 191 -7.16 -20.86 9.89
C ALA A 191 -6.62 -21.01 8.45
N LEU A 192 -6.51 -19.89 7.71
CA LEU A 192 -5.93 -19.87 6.37
C LEU A 192 -4.46 -20.31 6.39
N LEU A 193 -3.62 -19.70 7.22
CA LEU A 193 -2.19 -20.04 7.28
C LEU A 193 -1.94 -21.46 7.80
N SER A 194 -2.79 -21.98 8.65
CA SER A 194 -2.67 -23.36 9.15
C SER A 194 -2.80 -24.40 8.03
N GLN A 195 -3.43 -24.07 6.90
CA GLN A 195 -3.48 -24.95 5.72
C GLN A 195 -2.10 -25.11 5.04
N TYR A 196 -1.18 -24.21 5.32
CA TYR A 196 0.19 -24.18 4.78
C TYR A 196 1.24 -24.59 5.81
N SER A 197 0.81 -25.19 6.93
CA SER A 197 1.69 -25.66 8.01
C SER A 197 1.31 -27.06 8.44
N SER A 198 2.28 -27.84 8.91
CA SER A 198 2.02 -29.17 9.53
C SER A 198 1.40 -29.07 10.92
N GLU A 199 1.53 -27.92 11.56
CA GLU A 199 1.02 -27.64 12.90
C GLU A 199 0.16 -26.37 12.89
N PRO A 200 -0.76 -26.19 13.85
CA PRO A 200 -1.56 -24.98 13.94
C PRO A 200 -0.70 -23.72 14.04
N VAL A 201 -0.99 -22.72 13.22
CA VAL A 201 -0.29 -21.45 13.22
C VAL A 201 -0.83 -20.56 14.34
N SER A 202 0.05 -19.87 15.06
CA SER A 202 -0.32 -18.82 16.01
C SER A 202 0.15 -17.46 15.50
N LEU A 203 -0.73 -16.47 15.53
CA LEU A 203 -0.37 -15.09 15.21
C LEU A 203 -0.06 -14.34 16.51
N GLN A 204 1.14 -13.79 16.60
CA GLN A 204 1.58 -12.99 17.75
C GLN A 204 0.95 -11.60 17.66
N ILE A 205 0.22 -11.22 18.69
CA ILE A 205 -0.44 -9.91 18.82
C ILE A 205 0.43 -9.02 19.69
N LEU A 206 0.65 -7.80 19.24
CA LEU A 206 1.25 -6.73 20.03
C LEU A 206 0.14 -6.02 20.84
N ASP A 207 -0.03 -6.41 22.09
CA ASP A 207 -0.93 -5.74 23.02
C ASP A 207 -0.14 -4.65 23.77
N ALA A 208 -0.52 -3.40 23.58
CA ALA A 208 0.21 -2.27 24.16
C ALA A 208 0.15 -2.25 25.70
N ASP A 209 -0.91 -2.78 26.32
CA ASP A 209 -1.00 -2.90 27.79
C ASP A 209 -0.01 -3.93 28.36
N VAL A 210 0.33 -4.96 27.58
CA VAL A 210 1.21 -6.06 28.03
C VAL A 210 2.66 -5.83 27.59
N HIS A 211 2.83 -5.41 26.34
CA HIS A 211 4.13 -5.37 25.67
C HIS A 211 4.74 -3.97 25.61
N GLY A 212 3.93 -2.90 25.82
CA GLY A 212 4.35 -1.53 25.58
C GLY A 212 4.72 -1.31 24.10
N LEU A 213 5.65 -0.40 23.85
CA LEU A 213 6.16 -0.07 22.50
C LEU A 213 7.33 -1.00 22.07
N ARG A 214 7.23 -2.27 22.33
CA ARG A 214 8.24 -3.23 21.86
C ARG A 214 7.97 -3.65 20.41
N GLY A 215 9.05 -4.04 19.72
CA GLY A 215 8.88 -4.71 18.42
C GLY A 215 8.15 -6.03 18.56
N ASN A 216 7.33 -6.38 17.57
CA ASN A 216 6.70 -7.69 17.44
C ASN A 216 7.44 -8.50 16.38
N ALA A 217 7.44 -9.82 16.52
CA ALA A 217 7.95 -10.75 15.51
C ALA A 217 7.11 -12.00 15.52
N GLN A 218 6.72 -12.46 14.35
CA GLN A 218 6.03 -13.73 14.19
C GLN A 218 6.99 -14.90 14.35
N THR A 219 6.47 -16.05 14.77
CA THR A 219 7.27 -17.26 14.87
C THR A 219 7.77 -17.69 13.49
N GLU A 220 8.91 -18.40 13.45
CA GLU A 220 9.47 -18.93 12.21
C GLU A 220 8.46 -19.84 11.48
N GLN A 221 7.69 -20.62 12.22
CA GLN A 221 6.63 -21.46 11.68
C GLN A 221 5.55 -20.63 10.98
N THR A 222 5.08 -19.54 11.62
CA THR A 222 4.09 -18.63 11.03
C THR A 222 4.63 -17.96 9.77
N ARG A 223 5.89 -17.50 9.80
CA ARG A 223 6.55 -16.90 8.64
C ARG A 223 6.71 -17.90 7.50
N ALA A 224 7.09 -19.13 7.80
CA ALA A 224 7.19 -20.20 6.81
C ALA A 224 5.82 -20.55 6.18
N ALA A 225 4.76 -20.61 6.97
CA ALA A 225 3.41 -20.81 6.47
C ALA A 225 2.95 -19.65 5.56
N ALA A 226 3.18 -18.42 5.99
CA ALA A 226 2.88 -17.23 5.20
C ALA A 226 3.69 -17.19 3.88
N ARG A 227 4.97 -17.62 3.92
CA ARG A 227 5.78 -17.75 2.71
C ARG A 227 5.18 -18.77 1.74
N ARG A 228 4.83 -19.97 2.22
CA ARG A 228 4.19 -20.99 1.37
C ARG A 228 2.87 -20.50 0.78
N TYR A 229 2.07 -19.75 1.55
CA TYR A 229 0.88 -19.10 1.02
C TYR A 229 1.21 -18.16 -0.14
N LEU A 230 2.20 -17.27 0.01
CA LEU A 230 2.63 -16.38 -1.08
C LEU A 230 3.10 -17.15 -2.31
N ASP A 231 3.77 -18.29 -2.13
CA ASP A 231 4.29 -19.11 -3.24
C ASP A 231 3.15 -19.74 -4.08
N THR A 232 1.95 -19.93 -3.50
CA THR A 232 0.78 -20.45 -4.22
C THR A 232 0.07 -19.40 -5.09
N LEU A 233 0.30 -18.12 -4.86
CA LEU A 233 -0.37 -17.05 -5.59
C LEU A 233 0.10 -17.00 -7.05
N SER A 234 -0.83 -16.78 -7.98
CA SER A 234 -0.46 -16.40 -9.35
C SER A 234 0.29 -15.06 -9.33
N LEU A 235 1.05 -14.73 -10.37
CA LEU A 235 1.76 -13.44 -10.42
C LEU A 235 0.81 -12.24 -10.37
N TRP A 236 -0.39 -12.38 -10.94
CA TRP A 236 -1.44 -11.36 -10.84
C TRP A 236 -1.96 -11.21 -9.41
N ASP A 237 -2.30 -12.32 -8.75
CA ASP A 237 -2.75 -12.30 -7.36
C ASP A 237 -1.63 -11.80 -6.43
N PHE A 238 -0.36 -12.13 -6.74
CA PHE A 238 0.78 -11.65 -6.00
C PHE A 238 0.98 -10.13 -6.12
N ALA A 239 0.80 -9.55 -7.33
CA ALA A 239 0.83 -8.11 -7.54
C ALA A 239 -0.31 -7.39 -6.80
N VAL A 240 -1.53 -7.97 -6.85
CA VAL A 240 -2.68 -7.47 -6.09
C VAL A 240 -2.42 -7.53 -4.60
N PHE A 241 -1.85 -8.64 -4.11
CA PHE A 241 -1.46 -8.81 -2.72
C PHE A 241 -0.45 -7.76 -2.28
N GLU A 242 0.64 -7.62 -3.03
CA GLU A 242 1.67 -6.59 -2.79
C GLU A 242 1.05 -5.19 -2.70
N LYS A 243 0.24 -4.80 -3.69
CA LYS A 243 -0.42 -3.49 -3.70
C LYS A 243 -1.29 -3.28 -2.47
N THR A 244 -2.03 -4.30 -2.05
CA THR A 244 -2.91 -4.20 -0.88
C THR A 244 -2.09 -4.09 0.41
N VAL A 245 -1.03 -4.89 0.59
CA VAL A 245 -0.12 -4.77 1.75
C VAL A 245 0.48 -3.38 1.85
N LEU A 246 1.01 -2.85 0.75
CA LEU A 246 1.65 -1.53 0.72
C LEU A 246 0.65 -0.40 1.03
N THR A 247 -0.60 -0.56 0.60
CA THR A 247 -1.67 0.42 0.84
C THR A 247 -2.18 0.38 2.28
N THR A 248 -2.44 -0.82 2.82
CA THR A 248 -3.09 -1.01 4.13
C THR A 248 -2.10 -1.19 5.28
N LYS A 249 -0.81 -1.40 4.96
CA LYS A 249 0.24 -1.81 5.90
C LYS A 249 -0.10 -3.12 6.64
N SER A 250 -0.93 -3.96 6.00
CA SER A 250 -1.43 -5.20 6.57
C SER A 250 -1.35 -6.36 5.57
N PHE A 251 -0.59 -7.37 5.94
CA PHE A 251 -0.53 -8.66 5.26
C PHE A 251 -1.88 -9.38 5.34
N ILE A 252 -2.55 -9.25 6.49
CA ILE A 252 -3.85 -9.87 6.77
C ILE A 252 -4.93 -9.28 5.87
N CYS A 253 -5.01 -7.95 5.72
CA CYS A 253 -5.96 -7.30 4.82
C CYS A 253 -5.79 -7.78 3.37
N ALA A 254 -4.56 -7.94 2.91
CA ALA A 254 -4.28 -8.43 1.57
C ALA A 254 -4.70 -9.90 1.38
N ALA A 255 -4.44 -10.74 2.37
CA ALA A 255 -4.88 -12.13 2.35
C ALA A 255 -6.41 -12.25 2.33
N MET A 256 -7.11 -11.47 3.15
CA MET A 256 -8.57 -11.44 3.18
C MET A 256 -9.17 -10.92 1.87
N LEU A 257 -8.58 -9.92 1.24
CA LEU A 257 -9.02 -9.43 -0.07
C LEU A 257 -8.98 -10.53 -1.12
N LEU A 258 -7.88 -11.27 -1.22
CA LEU A 258 -7.75 -12.37 -2.17
C LEU A 258 -8.63 -13.56 -1.78
N HIS A 259 -8.84 -13.80 -0.50
CA HIS A 259 -9.68 -14.89 -0.01
C HIS A 259 -11.15 -14.69 -0.37
N ASN A 260 -11.64 -13.46 -0.41
CA ASN A 260 -12.98 -13.14 -0.90
C ASN A 260 -13.24 -13.64 -2.33
N LYS A 261 -12.19 -13.75 -3.16
CA LYS A 261 -12.27 -14.28 -4.52
C LYS A 261 -12.55 -15.80 -4.54
N CYS A 262 -12.14 -16.52 -3.52
CA CYS A 262 -12.25 -17.98 -3.44
C CYS A 262 -13.58 -18.48 -2.86
N ALA A 263 -14.62 -17.68 -2.87
CA ALA A 263 -15.89 -17.81 -2.13
C ALA A 263 -16.76 -19.05 -2.45
N SER A 264 -16.19 -20.13 -2.96
CA SER A 264 -16.93 -21.38 -3.22
C SER A 264 -16.92 -22.38 -2.06
N GLY A 265 -16.31 -22.04 -0.91
CA GLY A 265 -16.16 -22.95 0.23
C GLY A 265 -16.72 -22.35 1.53
N ALA A 266 -17.64 -23.04 2.15
CA ALA A 266 -18.54 -22.64 3.24
C ALA A 266 -17.90 -22.31 4.60
N SER A 267 -16.63 -21.89 4.72
CA SER A 267 -16.01 -21.72 6.04
C SER A 267 -15.15 -20.45 6.21
N CYS A 268 -15.24 -19.48 5.33
CA CYS A 268 -14.34 -18.33 5.42
C CYS A 268 -15.10 -17.01 5.56
N MET A 269 -14.64 -16.19 6.47
CA MET A 269 -15.13 -14.84 6.68
C MET A 269 -14.92 -14.03 5.39
N GLN A 270 -16.00 -13.50 4.83
CA GLN A 270 -15.95 -12.57 3.70
C GLN A 270 -16.02 -11.15 4.23
N LEU A 271 -15.11 -10.32 3.78
CA LEU A 271 -15.06 -8.89 4.11
C LEU A 271 -15.37 -8.07 2.85
N THR A 272 -16.23 -7.10 2.99
CA THR A 272 -16.41 -6.07 1.95
C THR A 272 -15.15 -5.22 1.83
N MET A 273 -14.99 -4.52 0.71
CA MET A 273 -13.87 -3.61 0.51
C MET A 273 -13.87 -2.48 1.54
N GLU A 274 -15.05 -2.05 1.99
CA GLU A 274 -15.20 -1.04 3.04
C GLU A 274 -14.75 -1.59 4.41
N GLU A 275 -15.07 -2.83 4.75
CA GLU A 275 -14.61 -3.46 5.99
C GLU A 275 -13.09 -3.65 6.00
N ILE A 276 -12.47 -3.99 4.86
CA ILE A 276 -11.01 -4.05 4.73
C ILE A 276 -10.39 -2.67 4.92
N ALA A 277 -10.96 -1.64 4.28
CA ALA A 277 -10.48 -0.28 4.43
C ALA A 277 -10.67 0.24 5.88
N GLN A 278 -11.81 -0.07 6.51
CA GLN A 278 -12.07 0.26 7.91
C GLN A 278 -11.08 -0.44 8.85
N ALA A 279 -10.82 -1.73 8.64
CA ALA A 279 -9.85 -2.46 9.44
C ALA A 279 -8.45 -1.86 9.35
N ALA A 280 -8.04 -1.44 8.15
CA ALA A 280 -6.74 -0.80 7.93
C ALA A 280 -6.62 0.61 8.55
N THR A 281 -7.74 1.31 8.80
CA THR A 281 -7.77 2.72 9.24
C THR A 281 -8.49 2.94 10.57
N LEU A 282 -8.79 1.88 11.31
CA LEU A 282 -9.63 1.98 12.51
C LEU A 282 -9.09 2.98 13.54
N GLU A 283 -7.79 2.94 13.82
CA GLU A 283 -7.15 3.88 14.75
C GLU A 283 -7.28 5.33 14.24
N THR A 284 -7.02 5.57 12.96
CA THR A 284 -7.15 6.90 12.34
C THR A 284 -8.59 7.42 12.46
N ILE A 285 -9.60 6.57 12.33
CA ILE A 285 -11.00 6.96 12.51
C ILE A 285 -11.22 7.53 13.93
N TYR A 286 -10.76 6.84 14.96
CA TYR A 286 -10.85 7.30 16.35
C TYR A 286 -10.01 8.56 16.63
N GLN A 287 -8.84 8.68 15.98
CA GLN A 287 -8.01 9.89 16.07
C GLN A 287 -8.75 11.10 15.49
N VAL A 288 -9.34 10.94 14.31
CA VAL A 288 -10.12 11.99 13.63
C VAL A 288 -11.37 12.38 14.44
N GLU A 289 -12.07 11.40 15.00
CA GLU A 289 -13.24 11.68 15.86
C GLU A 289 -12.88 12.48 17.11
N ARG A 290 -11.71 12.23 17.69
CA ARG A 290 -11.28 12.89 18.92
C ARG A 290 -10.62 14.26 18.69
N TRP A 291 -9.78 14.37 17.68
CA TRP A 291 -8.93 15.56 17.47
C TRP A 291 -9.30 16.38 16.22
N GLY A 292 -10.25 15.90 15.43
CA GLY A 292 -10.63 16.49 14.16
C GLY A 292 -9.81 15.98 12.98
N GLU A 293 -10.37 16.17 11.79
CA GLU A 293 -9.73 15.80 10.54
C GLU A 293 -8.66 16.84 10.17
N VAL A 294 -7.47 16.39 9.80
CA VAL A 294 -6.42 17.24 9.24
C VAL A 294 -6.59 17.22 7.73
N GLU A 295 -6.96 18.37 7.15
CA GLU A 295 -7.08 18.56 5.70
C GLU A 295 -5.77 18.16 4.98
N ASP A 296 -5.90 17.71 3.74
CA ASP A 296 -4.78 17.25 2.89
C ASP A 296 -3.96 16.08 3.46
N THR A 297 -4.39 15.49 4.56
CA THR A 297 -3.76 14.30 5.17
C THR A 297 -4.78 13.19 5.35
N HIS A 298 -5.65 13.28 6.36
CA HIS A 298 -6.59 12.21 6.69
C HIS A 298 -7.63 11.96 5.61
N ASP A 299 -8.14 13.02 4.98
CA ASP A 299 -9.13 12.92 3.89
C ASP A 299 -8.52 12.34 2.61
N VAL A 300 -7.25 12.64 2.33
CA VAL A 300 -6.50 12.08 1.20
C VAL A 300 -6.23 10.59 1.46
N ASP A 301 -5.69 10.23 2.60
CA ASP A 301 -5.38 8.85 2.97
C ASP A 301 -6.63 7.97 2.96
N LYS A 302 -7.74 8.47 3.53
CA LYS A 302 -9.02 7.78 3.56
C LYS A 302 -9.55 7.46 2.16
N ARG A 303 -9.42 8.41 1.21
CA ARG A 303 -9.80 8.21 -0.19
C ARG A 303 -8.85 7.28 -0.92
N ASP A 304 -7.54 7.44 -0.68
CA ASP A 304 -6.51 6.66 -1.36
C ASP A 304 -6.55 5.18 -0.96
N ILE A 305 -6.71 4.87 0.31
CA ILE A 305 -6.85 3.48 0.78
C ILE A 305 -8.06 2.82 0.13
N ARG A 306 -9.24 3.44 0.19
CA ARG A 306 -10.46 2.88 -0.43
C ARG A 306 -10.33 2.67 -1.92
N ARG A 307 -9.78 3.66 -2.62
CA ARG A 307 -9.56 3.61 -4.06
C ARG A 307 -8.59 2.49 -4.45
N ASN A 308 -7.45 2.38 -3.76
CA ASN A 308 -6.45 1.38 -4.07
C ASN A 308 -6.91 -0.04 -3.71
N VAL A 309 -7.58 -0.23 -2.57
CA VAL A 309 -8.15 -1.53 -2.17
C VAL A 309 -9.23 -1.96 -3.18
N THR A 310 -10.11 -1.04 -3.60
CA THR A 310 -11.13 -1.34 -4.61
C THR A 310 -10.52 -1.66 -5.97
N ALA A 311 -9.50 -0.91 -6.41
CA ALA A 311 -8.79 -1.19 -7.66
C ALA A 311 -8.11 -2.57 -7.61
N ALA A 312 -7.46 -2.91 -6.51
CA ALA A 312 -6.85 -4.21 -6.30
C ALA A 312 -7.90 -5.35 -6.37
N ALA A 313 -9.07 -5.17 -5.75
CA ALA A 313 -10.15 -6.14 -5.80
C ALA A 313 -10.71 -6.34 -7.24
N ILE A 314 -10.88 -5.25 -8.00
CA ILE A 314 -11.32 -5.31 -9.41
C ILE A 314 -10.28 -6.08 -10.24
N VAL A 315 -8.99 -5.81 -10.05
CA VAL A 315 -7.93 -6.52 -10.79
C VAL A 315 -7.83 -7.98 -10.38
N ALA A 316 -8.13 -8.34 -9.13
CA ALA A 316 -8.18 -9.72 -8.68
C ALA A 316 -9.34 -10.52 -9.32
N TYR A 317 -10.43 -9.86 -9.66
CA TYR A 317 -11.63 -10.52 -10.22
C TYR A 317 -11.35 -11.09 -11.61
N LYS A 318 -11.86 -12.30 -11.87
CA LYS A 318 -11.93 -12.95 -13.18
C LYS A 318 -13.38 -13.32 -13.48
N GLU A 319 -13.77 -13.14 -14.73
CA GLU A 319 -15.10 -13.54 -15.23
C GLU A 319 -15.20 -15.02 -15.42
#